data_bdb49e739e5bd692d9ec7f3f5b55405e
#
_entry.id   bdb49e739e5bd692d9ec7f3f5b55405e
#
_cell.length_a   1.000
_cell.length_b   1.000
_cell.length_c   1.000
_cell.angle_alpha   90.00
_cell.angle_beta   90.00
_cell.angle_gamma   90.00
#
_symmetry.space_group_name_H-M   'P 1'
#
loop_
_entity.id
_entity.type
_entity.pdbx_description
1 polymer ?
#
loop_
_entity_poly.entity_id
_entity_poly.type
_entity_poly.pdbx_seq_one_letter_code
_entity_poly.pdbx_strand_id
1 'polypeptide(L)'
;MNFKDFFGCEYPIVAAPMNKVSDVDLAVACYYAGIFPSLSIYNYIEPHSLEKAIDAFQSKTGSNKILLSLDSQEFLDKDIQELILKLKISHLEILGDNNITQSSIWDEFLKDSKDLQKEGVKILLKSLGPNNVSSELDGVILKSNIGAGRGVEWIDIDYALLSITRRYPAVPTVMSGGISRPRDVKKYLNMGCMAVAIGTLLAASEESCVSLETKQQMINATYENITRLKNARQNALVFSEITVDDDNNTNALVKGIASPAEGHIFAGKGINEITSIKSVKNIVEDLTKDLVF
;
A
#
# COMPACT_ATOMS: atom_id res chain seq x y z
N MET A 1 -17.41 11.14 -8.16
CA MET A 1 -16.60 11.41 -6.96
C MET A 1 -15.17 11.62 -7.42
N ASN A 2 -14.48 12.68 -7.02
CA ASN A 2 -13.08 12.90 -7.35
C ASN A 2 -12.18 12.46 -6.19
N PHE A 3 -10.85 12.38 -6.41
CA PHE A 3 -9.93 11.91 -5.40
C PHE A 3 -9.83 12.85 -4.19
N LYS A 4 -10.03 14.17 -4.37
CA LYS A 4 -10.01 15.15 -3.26
C LYS A 4 -11.18 14.93 -2.31
N ASP A 5 -12.36 14.60 -2.86
CA ASP A 5 -13.53 14.32 -2.04
C ASP A 5 -13.39 12.96 -1.33
N PHE A 6 -12.77 11.98 -1.99
CA PHE A 6 -12.64 10.62 -1.47
C PHE A 6 -11.52 10.54 -0.42
N PHE A 7 -10.32 10.93 -0.76
CA PHE A 7 -9.15 10.84 0.11
C PHE A 7 -8.88 12.12 0.92
N GLY A 8 -9.26 13.29 0.41
CA GLY A 8 -9.01 14.58 1.04
C GLY A 8 -7.54 14.98 1.02
N CYS A 9 -6.79 14.56 0.00
CA CYS A 9 -5.40 14.93 -0.25
C CYS A 9 -5.26 15.78 -1.50
N GLU A 10 -4.10 16.40 -1.67
CA GLU A 10 -3.84 17.35 -2.77
C GLU A 10 -3.60 16.62 -4.09
N TYR A 11 -2.80 15.55 -4.04
CA TYR A 11 -2.41 14.77 -5.22
C TYR A 11 -3.09 13.40 -5.24
N PRO A 12 -3.43 12.83 -6.43
CA PRO A 12 -4.06 11.53 -6.57
C PRO A 12 -3.06 10.38 -6.35
N ILE A 13 -2.36 10.44 -5.24
CA ILE A 13 -1.33 9.48 -4.85
C ILE A 13 -1.63 8.98 -3.44
N VAL A 14 -1.54 7.67 -3.27
CA VAL A 14 -1.66 6.98 -1.98
C VAL A 14 -0.29 6.38 -1.62
N ALA A 15 0.16 6.58 -0.39
CA ALA A 15 1.27 5.82 0.14
C ALA A 15 0.84 4.34 0.28
N ALA A 16 1.51 3.44 -0.44
CA ALA A 16 1.21 2.01 -0.32
C ALA A 16 1.59 1.53 1.09
N PRO A 17 0.69 0.85 1.83
CA PRO A 17 1.05 0.28 3.11
C PRO A 17 2.16 -0.75 2.97
N MET A 18 3.21 -0.63 3.77
CA MET A 18 4.41 -1.47 3.72
C MET A 18 4.71 -2.03 5.11
N ASN A 19 4.75 -3.36 5.21
CA ASN A 19 5.09 -4.05 6.46
C ASN A 19 6.46 -3.59 6.96
N LYS A 20 6.51 -3.22 8.26
CA LYS A 20 7.71 -2.76 8.97
C LYS A 20 8.34 -1.46 8.43
N VAL A 21 7.77 -0.83 7.40
CA VAL A 21 8.26 0.42 6.80
C VAL A 21 7.27 1.58 6.97
N SER A 22 5.96 1.35 6.76
CA SER A 22 4.93 2.39 6.93
C SER A 22 4.67 2.65 8.41
N ASP A 23 5.49 3.52 8.99
CA ASP A 23 5.37 4.02 10.35
C ASP A 23 4.75 5.42 10.40
N VAL A 24 4.66 5.98 11.61
CA VAL A 24 4.05 7.29 11.85
C VAL A 24 4.83 8.41 11.17
N ASP A 25 6.16 8.37 11.19
CA ASP A 25 6.98 9.47 10.65
C ASP A 25 6.86 9.52 9.13
N LEU A 26 6.89 8.37 8.46
CA LEU A 26 6.62 8.28 7.03
C LEU A 26 5.18 8.72 6.69
N ALA A 27 4.19 8.32 7.49
CA ALA A 27 2.79 8.72 7.29
C ALA A 27 2.61 10.24 7.43
N VAL A 28 3.25 10.85 8.41
CA VAL A 28 3.25 12.32 8.60
C VAL A 28 3.91 13.04 7.42
N ALA A 29 5.04 12.53 6.95
CA ALA A 29 5.72 13.09 5.78
C ALA A 29 4.85 13.01 4.51
N CYS A 30 4.16 11.88 4.30
CA CYS A 30 3.19 11.71 3.20
C CYS A 30 2.03 12.71 3.30
N TYR A 31 1.47 12.91 4.50
CA TYR A 31 0.41 13.89 4.72
C TYR A 31 0.84 15.31 4.33
N TYR A 32 2.00 15.75 4.80
CA TYR A 32 2.53 17.09 4.49
C TYR A 32 3.01 17.24 3.04
N ALA A 33 3.34 16.13 2.37
CA ALA A 33 3.62 16.12 0.93
C ALA A 33 2.34 16.13 0.06
N GLY A 34 1.15 16.16 0.66
CA GLY A 34 -0.12 16.25 -0.05
C GLY A 34 -0.61 14.94 -0.65
N ILE A 35 -0.06 13.79 -0.26
CA ILE A 35 -0.52 12.46 -0.67
C ILE A 35 -1.24 11.75 0.48
N PHE A 36 -2.07 10.73 0.17
CA PHE A 36 -2.83 10.04 1.19
C PHE A 36 -1.93 9.08 2.00
N PRO A 37 -1.78 9.28 3.33
CA PRO A 37 -0.88 8.51 4.15
C PRO A 37 -1.43 7.11 4.45
N SER A 38 -0.54 6.18 4.81
CA SER A 38 -0.93 4.83 5.20
C SER A 38 -0.11 4.27 6.36
N LEU A 39 -0.73 3.34 7.08
CA LEU A 39 -0.08 2.46 8.05
C LEU A 39 -0.39 0.99 7.70
N SER A 40 0.44 0.08 8.19
CA SER A 40 0.19 -1.36 8.12
C SER A 40 -0.02 -1.88 9.54
N ILE A 41 -1.10 -2.63 9.77
CA ILE A 41 -1.40 -3.20 11.09
C ILE A 41 -0.28 -4.12 11.58
N TYR A 42 0.43 -4.78 10.67
CA TYR A 42 1.57 -5.64 10.98
C TYR A 42 2.76 -4.93 11.64
N ASN A 43 2.74 -3.59 11.69
CA ASN A 43 3.71 -2.80 12.43
C ASN A 43 3.32 -2.65 13.90
N TYR A 44 2.07 -2.95 14.25
CA TYR A 44 1.44 -2.68 15.54
C TYR A 44 0.74 -3.94 16.05
N ILE A 45 1.51 -4.91 16.56
CA ILE A 45 1.00 -6.21 17.01
C ILE A 45 0.07 -6.04 18.22
N GLU A 46 0.42 -5.11 19.11
CA GLU A 46 -0.40 -4.83 20.30
C GLU A 46 -1.40 -3.70 20.01
N PRO A 47 -2.70 -3.85 20.34
CA PRO A 47 -3.72 -2.82 20.13
C PRO A 47 -3.30 -1.44 20.63
N HIS A 48 -2.68 -1.39 21.81
CA HIS A 48 -2.17 -0.15 22.40
C HIS A 48 -1.03 0.50 21.57
N SER A 49 -0.26 -0.26 20.82
CA SER A 49 0.76 0.29 19.92
C SER A 49 0.14 0.98 18.70
N LEU A 50 -0.98 0.46 18.17
CA LEU A 50 -1.74 1.11 17.11
C LEU A 50 -2.42 2.40 17.62
N GLU A 51 -3.01 2.38 18.83
CA GLU A 51 -3.57 3.58 19.45
C GLU A 51 -2.53 4.70 19.53
N LYS A 52 -1.35 4.41 20.09
CA LYS A 52 -0.25 5.39 20.18
C LYS A 52 0.18 5.93 18.82
N ALA A 53 0.23 5.08 17.80
CA ALA A 53 0.62 5.48 16.46
C ALA A 53 -0.42 6.43 15.83
N ILE A 54 -1.71 6.13 15.98
CA ILE A 54 -2.80 6.98 15.47
C ILE A 54 -2.85 8.32 16.24
N ASP A 55 -2.73 8.28 17.58
CA ASP A 55 -2.70 9.50 18.40
C ASP A 55 -1.50 10.39 18.02
N ALA A 56 -0.33 9.80 17.81
CA ALA A 56 0.86 10.53 17.36
C ALA A 56 0.68 11.14 15.95
N PHE A 57 0.08 10.41 15.03
CA PHE A 57 -0.25 10.93 13.69
C PHE A 57 -1.25 12.08 13.78
N GLN A 58 -2.34 11.91 14.52
CA GLN A 58 -3.36 12.95 14.70
C GLN A 58 -2.80 14.19 15.41
N SER A 59 -1.96 14.00 16.41
CA SER A 59 -1.30 15.11 17.13
C SER A 59 -0.39 15.93 16.22
N LYS A 60 0.35 15.26 15.31
CA LYS A 60 1.28 15.93 14.38
C LYS A 60 0.57 16.56 13.18
N THR A 61 -0.56 16.04 12.73
CA THR A 61 -1.22 16.46 11.47
C THR A 61 -2.55 17.17 11.67
N GLY A 62 -3.19 17.01 12.82
CA GLY A 62 -4.57 17.45 13.06
C GLY A 62 -5.62 16.66 12.26
N SER A 63 -5.25 15.52 11.68
CA SER A 63 -6.09 14.74 10.75
C SER A 63 -6.26 13.30 11.22
N ASN A 64 -7.42 12.71 10.95
CA ASN A 64 -7.68 11.27 11.08
C ASN A 64 -7.71 10.55 9.71
N LYS A 65 -7.38 11.25 8.63
CA LYS A 65 -7.38 10.70 7.27
C LYS A 65 -6.14 9.86 7.05
N ILE A 66 -6.30 8.56 7.18
CA ILE A 66 -5.24 7.57 7.01
C ILE A 66 -5.81 6.26 6.47
N LEU A 67 -5.02 5.55 5.67
CA LEU A 67 -5.30 4.21 5.18
C LEU A 67 -4.63 3.19 6.10
N LEU A 68 -5.41 2.37 6.79
CA LEU A 68 -4.89 1.23 7.54
C LEU A 68 -5.04 -0.05 6.71
N SER A 69 -3.95 -0.77 6.50
CA SER A 69 -3.96 -2.06 5.79
C SER A 69 -4.10 -3.21 6.76
N LEU A 70 -5.06 -4.08 6.49
CA LEU A 70 -5.43 -5.29 7.24
C LEU A 70 -5.47 -6.49 6.30
N ASP A 71 -5.36 -7.71 6.82
CA ASP A 71 -5.80 -8.89 6.09
C ASP A 71 -7.27 -9.23 6.40
N SER A 72 -7.78 -10.30 5.77
CA SER A 72 -9.17 -10.70 5.92
C SER A 72 -9.52 -11.19 7.32
N GLN A 73 -8.59 -11.82 8.04
CA GLN A 73 -8.83 -12.33 9.40
C GLN A 73 -8.90 -11.19 10.39
N GLU A 74 -7.94 -10.25 10.29
CA GLU A 74 -7.92 -9.04 11.12
C GLU A 74 -9.17 -8.16 10.86
N PHE A 75 -9.62 -8.07 9.61
CA PHE A 75 -10.83 -7.31 9.28
C PHE A 75 -12.09 -7.92 9.91
N LEU A 76 -12.21 -9.24 9.96
CA LEU A 76 -13.38 -9.94 10.56
C LEU A 76 -13.32 -10.01 12.09
N ASP A 77 -12.20 -9.66 12.70
CA ASP A 77 -12.07 -9.59 14.15
C ASP A 77 -12.83 -8.39 14.72
N LYS A 78 -13.80 -8.66 15.61
CA LYS A 78 -14.67 -7.64 16.18
C LYS A 78 -13.92 -6.67 17.09
N ASP A 79 -12.92 -7.12 17.82
CA ASP A 79 -12.11 -6.25 18.68
C ASP A 79 -11.32 -5.26 17.82
N ILE A 80 -10.82 -5.69 16.65
CA ILE A 80 -10.17 -4.82 15.68
C ILE A 80 -11.15 -3.82 15.07
N GLN A 81 -12.38 -4.25 14.74
CA GLN A 81 -13.42 -3.35 14.22
C GLN A 81 -13.79 -2.27 15.26
N GLU A 82 -13.98 -2.64 16.53
CA GLU A 82 -14.23 -1.69 17.60
C GLU A 82 -13.07 -0.70 17.77
N LEU A 83 -11.82 -1.18 17.68
CA LEU A 83 -10.63 -0.35 17.73
C LEU A 83 -10.57 0.65 16.57
N ILE A 84 -10.89 0.22 15.34
CA ILE A 84 -10.95 1.07 14.14
C ILE A 84 -11.96 2.21 14.36
N LEU A 85 -13.15 1.91 14.87
CA LEU A 85 -14.17 2.91 15.15
C LEU A 85 -13.75 3.86 16.27
N LYS A 86 -13.21 3.34 17.36
CA LYS A 86 -12.68 4.12 18.49
C LYS A 86 -11.63 5.12 18.03
N LEU A 87 -10.71 4.69 17.17
CA LEU A 87 -9.60 5.52 16.65
C LEU A 87 -10.03 6.41 15.47
N LYS A 88 -11.27 6.29 15.01
CA LYS A 88 -11.85 7.05 13.89
C LYS A 88 -11.00 6.93 12.61
N ILE A 89 -10.48 5.73 12.33
CA ILE A 89 -9.72 5.46 11.11
C ILE A 89 -10.62 5.64 9.90
N SER A 90 -10.21 6.46 8.95
CA SER A 90 -11.07 6.90 7.85
C SER A 90 -11.16 5.90 6.70
N HIS A 91 -10.08 5.17 6.42
CA HIS A 91 -10.00 4.26 5.26
C HIS A 91 -9.30 2.95 5.65
N LEU A 92 -9.81 1.84 5.12
CA LEU A 92 -9.19 0.53 5.25
C LEU A 92 -8.78 -0.02 3.88
N GLU A 93 -7.58 -0.58 3.80
CA GLU A 93 -7.17 -1.46 2.72
C GLU A 93 -7.25 -2.90 3.23
N ILE A 94 -8.16 -3.69 2.67
CA ILE A 94 -8.27 -5.10 3.02
C ILE A 94 -7.55 -5.94 1.97
N LEU A 95 -6.59 -6.74 2.41
CA LEU A 95 -5.85 -7.62 1.51
C LEU A 95 -6.77 -8.76 1.05
N GLY A 96 -7.12 -8.76 -0.23
CA GLY A 96 -7.86 -9.86 -0.85
C GLY A 96 -6.95 -11.09 -0.97
N ASP A 97 -7.36 -12.15 -0.30
CA ASP A 97 -6.73 -13.46 -0.40
C ASP A 97 -7.75 -14.50 -0.91
N ASN A 98 -7.31 -15.75 -1.08
CA ASN A 98 -8.18 -16.82 -1.53
C ASN A 98 -9.27 -17.18 -0.48
N ASN A 99 -9.10 -16.81 0.78
CA ASN A 99 -10.05 -17.10 1.85
C ASN A 99 -11.27 -16.19 1.74
N ILE A 100 -11.06 -14.89 1.47
CA ILE A 100 -12.15 -13.91 1.29
C ILE A 100 -13.09 -14.30 0.14
N THR A 101 -12.61 -15.07 -0.85
CA THR A 101 -13.40 -15.45 -2.04
C THR A 101 -14.29 -16.67 -1.82
N GLN A 102 -14.19 -17.35 -0.68
CA GLN A 102 -15.14 -18.39 -0.30
C GLN A 102 -16.49 -17.74 0.04
N SER A 103 -17.58 -18.28 -0.49
CA SER A 103 -18.90 -17.65 -0.45
C SER A 103 -19.36 -17.22 0.95
N SER A 104 -19.14 -18.05 1.97
CA SER A 104 -19.55 -17.73 3.35
C SER A 104 -18.75 -16.59 3.97
N ILE A 105 -17.44 -16.56 3.75
CA ILE A 105 -16.54 -15.49 4.24
C ILE A 105 -16.79 -14.19 3.47
N TRP A 106 -17.11 -14.29 2.18
CA TRP A 106 -17.43 -13.12 1.36
C TRP A 106 -18.69 -12.42 1.82
N ASP A 107 -19.74 -13.17 2.14
CA ASP A 107 -21.00 -12.61 2.63
C ASP A 107 -20.82 -11.91 3.99
N GLU A 108 -20.06 -12.51 4.89
CA GLU A 108 -19.69 -11.91 6.18
C GLU A 108 -18.84 -10.65 6.00
N PHE A 109 -17.84 -10.69 5.12
CA PHE A 109 -17.01 -9.56 4.78
C PHE A 109 -17.84 -8.38 4.23
N LEU A 110 -18.78 -8.62 3.31
CA LEU A 110 -19.63 -7.57 2.77
C LEU A 110 -20.60 -7.00 3.84
N LYS A 111 -21.10 -7.84 4.73
CA LYS A 111 -21.95 -7.40 5.85
C LYS A 111 -21.16 -6.47 6.79
N ASP A 112 -20.00 -6.91 7.24
CA ASP A 112 -19.15 -6.12 8.13
C ASP A 112 -18.65 -4.83 7.48
N SER A 113 -18.34 -4.88 6.17
CA SER A 113 -18.02 -3.70 5.39
C SER A 113 -19.15 -2.67 5.43
N LYS A 114 -20.41 -3.10 5.23
CA LYS A 114 -21.58 -2.21 5.29
C LYS A 114 -21.75 -1.60 6.67
N ASP A 115 -21.49 -2.34 7.74
CA ASP A 115 -21.63 -1.82 9.09
C ASP A 115 -20.58 -0.74 9.38
N LEU A 116 -19.31 -0.95 9.00
CA LEU A 116 -18.27 0.07 9.11
C LEU A 116 -18.51 1.28 8.19
N GLN A 117 -19.03 1.06 6.99
CA GLN A 117 -19.41 2.15 6.06
C GLN A 117 -20.49 3.07 6.62
N LYS A 118 -21.46 2.55 7.38
CA LYS A 118 -22.49 3.36 8.08
C LYS A 118 -21.86 4.31 9.10
N GLU A 119 -20.73 3.92 9.69
CA GLU A 119 -19.96 4.72 10.63
C GLU A 119 -18.96 5.66 9.91
N GLY A 120 -18.97 5.70 8.58
CA GLY A 120 -18.15 6.60 7.77
C GLY A 120 -16.76 6.06 7.37
N VAL A 121 -16.45 4.81 7.67
CA VAL A 121 -15.19 4.17 7.26
C VAL A 121 -15.28 3.77 5.80
N LYS A 122 -14.25 4.10 5.01
CA LYS A 122 -14.16 3.70 3.59
C LYS A 122 -13.41 2.38 3.45
N ILE A 123 -14.04 1.41 2.77
CA ILE A 123 -13.49 0.07 2.59
C ILE A 123 -12.99 -0.11 1.16
N LEU A 124 -11.66 -0.31 1.01
CA LEU A 124 -11.01 -0.58 -0.25
C LEU A 124 -10.46 -2.01 -0.25
N LEU A 125 -10.90 -2.83 -1.19
CA LEU A 125 -10.36 -4.18 -1.36
C LEU A 125 -9.11 -4.13 -2.23
N LYS A 126 -7.99 -4.61 -1.71
CA LYS A 126 -6.79 -4.83 -2.51
C LYS A 126 -6.90 -6.13 -3.29
N SER A 127 -7.28 -5.99 -4.55
CA SER A 127 -7.48 -7.11 -5.45
C SER A 127 -6.19 -7.46 -6.20
N LEU A 128 -5.94 -8.75 -6.29
CA LEU A 128 -4.87 -9.31 -7.13
C LEU A 128 -5.33 -9.58 -8.56
N GLY A 129 -6.60 -9.28 -8.89
CA GLY A 129 -7.17 -9.47 -10.23
C GLY A 129 -8.62 -8.98 -10.33
N PRO A 130 -9.23 -9.03 -11.54
CA PRO A 130 -10.54 -8.42 -11.79
C PRO A 130 -11.74 -9.19 -11.19
N ASN A 131 -11.52 -10.38 -10.64
CA ASN A 131 -12.60 -11.30 -10.27
C ASN A 131 -13.22 -11.02 -8.88
N ASN A 132 -12.54 -10.23 -8.03
CA ASN A 132 -12.93 -10.01 -6.63
C ASN A 132 -13.27 -8.54 -6.40
N VAL A 133 -14.17 -7.98 -7.21
CA VAL A 133 -14.63 -6.60 -7.07
C VAL A 133 -16.12 -6.60 -6.85
N SER A 134 -16.58 -5.85 -5.87
CA SER A 134 -18.00 -5.63 -5.59
C SER A 134 -18.35 -4.14 -5.67
N SER A 135 -19.52 -3.83 -6.20
CA SER A 135 -20.07 -2.46 -6.17
C SER A 135 -20.52 -2.01 -4.77
N GLU A 136 -20.50 -2.92 -3.79
CA GLU A 136 -20.85 -2.62 -2.40
C GLU A 136 -19.67 -2.03 -1.61
N LEU A 137 -18.46 -2.08 -2.18
CA LEU A 137 -17.25 -1.51 -1.59
C LEU A 137 -17.05 -0.06 -2.03
N ASP A 138 -16.37 0.73 -1.21
CA ASP A 138 -16.05 2.13 -1.54
C ASP A 138 -14.97 2.25 -2.61
N GLY A 139 -14.13 1.22 -2.80
CA GLY A 139 -13.11 1.23 -3.84
C GLY A 139 -12.35 -0.08 -3.95
N VAL A 140 -11.49 -0.15 -4.97
CA VAL A 140 -10.59 -1.26 -5.19
C VAL A 140 -9.16 -0.75 -5.41
N ILE A 141 -8.19 -1.43 -4.81
CA ILE A 141 -6.77 -1.22 -5.08
C ILE A 141 -6.30 -2.38 -5.94
N LEU A 142 -6.03 -2.12 -7.22
CA LEU A 142 -5.59 -3.13 -8.16
C LEU A 142 -4.06 -3.23 -8.13
N LYS A 143 -3.54 -4.40 -7.77
CA LYS A 143 -2.10 -4.64 -7.58
C LYS A 143 -1.49 -5.31 -8.81
N SER A 144 -0.40 -4.74 -9.35
CA SER A 144 0.37 -5.37 -10.42
C SER A 144 1.40 -6.37 -9.90
N ASN A 145 1.82 -7.28 -10.76
CA ASN A 145 2.86 -8.27 -10.48
C ASN A 145 4.30 -7.71 -10.49
N ILE A 146 4.49 -6.50 -11.01
CA ILE A 146 5.80 -5.80 -11.02
C ILE A 146 6.01 -4.91 -9.79
N GLY A 147 5.01 -4.85 -8.90
CA GLY A 147 5.08 -4.12 -7.63
C GLY A 147 5.83 -4.92 -6.56
N ALA A 148 6.18 -4.25 -5.47
CA ALA A 148 6.78 -4.85 -4.29
C ALA A 148 5.80 -5.75 -3.53
N GLY A 149 6.30 -6.73 -2.78
CA GLY A 149 5.49 -7.63 -1.98
C GLY A 149 4.60 -8.56 -2.83
N ARG A 150 3.41 -8.94 -2.30
CA ARG A 150 2.50 -9.87 -2.98
C ARG A 150 2.06 -9.36 -4.35
N GLY A 151 2.08 -10.24 -5.35
CA GLY A 151 1.62 -9.96 -6.71
C GLY A 151 1.01 -11.20 -7.36
N VAL A 152 0.33 -11.01 -8.49
CA VAL A 152 -0.25 -12.11 -9.30
C VAL A 152 0.73 -12.51 -10.39
N GLU A 153 0.77 -13.80 -10.75
CA GLU A 153 1.77 -14.29 -11.71
C GLU A 153 1.56 -13.81 -13.15
N TRP A 154 0.32 -13.72 -13.61
CA TRP A 154 0.02 -13.67 -15.04
C TRP A 154 -1.17 -12.78 -15.39
N ILE A 155 -1.23 -11.55 -14.89
CA ILE A 155 -2.29 -10.64 -15.33
C ILE A 155 -1.67 -9.48 -16.09
N ASP A 156 -2.16 -9.26 -17.31
CA ASP A 156 -2.05 -7.96 -17.97
C ASP A 156 -2.82 -6.94 -17.14
N ILE A 157 -2.10 -6.12 -16.42
CA ILE A 157 -2.67 -5.18 -15.46
C ILE A 157 -3.51 -4.10 -16.14
N ASP A 158 -3.14 -3.71 -17.36
CA ASP A 158 -3.88 -2.73 -18.14
C ASP A 158 -5.24 -3.30 -18.57
N TYR A 159 -5.25 -4.57 -19.00
CA TYR A 159 -6.49 -5.28 -19.31
C TYR A 159 -7.37 -5.46 -18.05
N ALA A 160 -6.79 -5.84 -16.93
CA ALA A 160 -7.51 -5.98 -15.66
C ALA A 160 -8.13 -4.66 -15.24
N LEU A 161 -7.39 -3.56 -15.32
CA LEU A 161 -7.88 -2.22 -15.00
C LEU A 161 -9.05 -1.82 -15.91
N LEU A 162 -8.90 -1.97 -17.23
CA LEU A 162 -9.99 -1.67 -18.17
C LEU A 162 -11.21 -2.52 -17.94
N SER A 163 -11.05 -3.78 -17.55
CA SER A 163 -12.15 -4.69 -17.22
C SER A 163 -12.92 -4.21 -15.98
N ILE A 164 -12.19 -3.79 -14.92
CA ILE A 164 -12.79 -3.26 -13.69
C ILE A 164 -13.51 -1.95 -13.96
N THR A 165 -12.85 -0.98 -14.58
CA THR A 165 -13.42 0.36 -14.80
C THR A 165 -14.64 0.32 -15.72
N ARG A 166 -14.70 -0.63 -16.65
CA ARG A 166 -15.90 -0.85 -17.50
C ARG A 166 -17.02 -1.56 -16.78
N ARG A 167 -16.70 -2.59 -16.01
CA ARG A 167 -17.72 -3.41 -15.31
C ARG A 167 -18.28 -2.71 -14.07
N TYR A 168 -17.45 -1.93 -13.39
CA TYR A 168 -17.76 -1.23 -12.15
C TYR A 168 -17.41 0.26 -12.22
N PRO A 169 -18.03 1.03 -13.13
CA PRO A 169 -17.63 2.43 -13.38
C PRO A 169 -17.84 3.36 -12.19
N ALA A 170 -18.68 2.97 -11.25
CA ALA A 170 -18.93 3.73 -10.02
C ALA A 170 -17.96 3.41 -8.88
N VAL A 171 -17.16 2.32 -9.01
CA VAL A 171 -16.21 1.90 -7.97
C VAL A 171 -14.85 2.58 -8.20
N PRO A 172 -14.42 3.46 -7.29
CA PRO A 172 -13.11 4.08 -7.35
C PRO A 172 -11.99 3.04 -7.44
N THR A 173 -11.10 3.21 -8.40
CA THR A 173 -9.97 2.29 -8.60
C THR A 173 -8.66 3.01 -8.33
N VAL A 174 -7.82 2.42 -7.48
CA VAL A 174 -6.44 2.84 -7.21
C VAL A 174 -5.49 1.84 -7.85
N MET A 175 -4.58 2.31 -8.70
CA MET A 175 -3.57 1.44 -9.29
C MET A 175 -2.33 1.36 -8.42
N SER A 176 -1.86 0.14 -8.11
CA SER A 176 -0.69 -0.12 -7.26
C SER A 176 0.35 -0.98 -7.95
N GLY A 177 1.62 -0.66 -7.73
CA GLY A 177 2.77 -1.47 -8.14
C GLY A 177 3.45 -1.02 -9.42
N GLY A 178 4.76 -0.79 -9.34
CA GLY A 178 5.61 -0.40 -10.46
C GLY A 178 5.50 1.07 -10.88
N ILE A 179 4.79 1.89 -10.13
CA ILE A 179 4.59 3.31 -10.40
C ILE A 179 5.73 4.11 -9.79
N SER A 180 6.48 4.81 -10.63
CA SER A 180 7.70 5.51 -10.21
C SER A 180 8.07 6.73 -11.05
N ARG A 181 7.31 7.03 -12.10
CA ARG A 181 7.55 8.15 -13.02
C ARG A 181 6.27 8.96 -13.25
N PRO A 182 6.36 10.26 -13.58
CA PRO A 182 5.18 11.08 -13.90
C PRO A 182 4.29 10.45 -14.97
N ARG A 183 4.90 9.85 -16.00
CA ARG A 183 4.18 9.17 -17.08
C ARG A 183 3.36 7.96 -16.60
N ASP A 184 3.80 7.26 -15.55
CA ASP A 184 3.08 6.12 -14.99
C ASP A 184 1.83 6.63 -14.26
N VAL A 185 1.97 7.68 -13.47
CA VAL A 185 0.84 8.36 -12.79
C VAL A 185 -0.17 8.84 -13.84
N LYS A 186 0.29 9.61 -14.85
CA LYS A 186 -0.56 10.12 -15.93
C LYS A 186 -1.27 9.00 -16.70
N LYS A 187 -0.55 7.91 -17.02
CA LYS A 187 -1.10 6.74 -17.72
C LYS A 187 -2.33 6.21 -16.98
N TYR A 188 -2.19 5.87 -15.71
CA TYR A 188 -3.26 5.22 -14.98
C TYR A 188 -4.42 6.16 -14.63
N LEU A 189 -4.16 7.44 -14.38
CA LEU A 189 -5.24 8.43 -14.25
C LEU A 189 -6.03 8.57 -15.56
N ASN A 190 -5.36 8.60 -16.72
CA ASN A 190 -6.02 8.64 -18.02
C ASN A 190 -6.80 7.35 -18.36
N MET A 191 -6.43 6.22 -17.76
CA MET A 191 -7.15 4.96 -17.87
C MET A 191 -8.35 4.87 -16.93
N GLY A 192 -8.65 5.91 -16.16
CA GLY A 192 -9.81 6.00 -15.28
C GLY A 192 -9.54 5.64 -13.82
N CYS A 193 -8.29 5.46 -13.40
CA CYS A 193 -7.99 5.35 -11.99
C CYS A 193 -8.27 6.68 -11.27
N MET A 194 -8.84 6.60 -10.07
CA MET A 194 -9.00 7.74 -9.19
C MET A 194 -7.67 8.22 -8.61
N ALA A 195 -6.77 7.28 -8.31
CA ALA A 195 -5.45 7.54 -7.75
C ALA A 195 -4.48 6.40 -8.10
N VAL A 196 -3.21 6.61 -7.78
CA VAL A 196 -2.16 5.60 -7.85
C VAL A 196 -1.52 5.39 -6.48
N ALA A 197 -1.00 4.19 -6.20
CA ALA A 197 -0.29 3.90 -4.96
C ALA A 197 1.20 3.64 -5.22
N ILE A 198 2.06 4.30 -4.46
CA ILE A 198 3.52 4.20 -4.54
C ILE A 198 4.09 3.63 -3.24
N GLY A 199 5.10 2.76 -3.33
CA GLY A 199 5.75 2.17 -2.15
C GLY A 199 7.27 2.23 -2.23
N THR A 200 7.89 1.59 -3.22
CA THR A 200 9.34 1.41 -3.31
C THR A 200 10.12 2.73 -3.23
N LEU A 201 9.62 3.81 -3.85
CA LEU A 201 10.22 5.13 -3.74
C LEU A 201 10.16 5.68 -2.31
N LEU A 202 9.01 5.48 -1.63
CA LEU A 202 8.83 5.93 -0.25
C LEU A 202 9.68 5.12 0.73
N ALA A 203 9.91 3.82 0.47
CA ALA A 203 10.80 3.01 1.28
C ALA A 203 12.25 3.53 1.27
N ALA A 204 12.68 4.17 0.19
CA ALA A 204 14.00 4.78 0.06
C ALA A 204 14.03 6.28 0.43
N SER A 205 12.93 6.86 0.93
CA SER A 205 12.88 8.27 1.30
C SER A 205 13.68 8.59 2.57
N GLU A 206 13.97 9.87 2.78
CA GLU A 206 14.64 10.37 3.98
C GLU A 206 13.90 9.98 5.26
N GLU A 207 12.57 10.07 5.22
CA GLU A 207 11.68 9.88 6.38
C GLU A 207 11.34 8.41 6.67
N SER A 208 11.67 7.50 5.75
CA SER A 208 11.49 6.06 5.97
C SER A 208 12.45 5.53 7.05
N CYS A 209 11.99 4.61 7.88
CA CYS A 209 12.78 3.93 8.90
C CYS A 209 13.83 2.94 8.35
N VAL A 210 13.87 2.71 7.05
CA VAL A 210 14.87 1.87 6.40
C VAL A 210 16.26 2.46 6.62
N SER A 211 17.25 1.63 6.96
CA SER A 211 18.61 2.08 7.24
C SER A 211 19.25 2.76 6.04
N LEU A 212 20.17 3.69 6.31
CA LEU A 212 20.91 4.39 5.25
C LEU A 212 21.67 3.41 4.33
N GLU A 213 22.22 2.36 4.92
CA GLU A 213 22.96 1.33 4.19
C GLU A 213 22.02 0.56 3.24
N THR A 214 20.83 0.16 3.71
CA THR A 214 19.82 -0.49 2.87
C THR A 214 19.32 0.44 1.77
N LYS A 215 19.07 1.72 2.06
CA LYS A 215 18.71 2.72 1.05
C LYS A 215 19.80 2.87 -0.01
N GLN A 216 21.07 2.83 0.37
CA GLN A 216 22.19 2.89 -0.58
C GLN A 216 22.23 1.66 -1.49
N GLN A 217 21.93 0.47 -0.96
CA GLN A 217 21.79 -0.74 -1.79
C GLN A 217 20.60 -0.64 -2.75
N MET A 218 19.49 -0.04 -2.31
CA MET A 218 18.34 0.21 -3.21
C MET A 218 18.69 1.16 -4.36
N ILE A 219 19.53 2.17 -4.13
CA ILE A 219 20.02 3.09 -5.17
C ILE A 219 20.88 2.34 -6.22
N ASN A 220 21.69 1.41 -5.76
CA ASN A 220 22.60 0.65 -6.62
C ASN A 220 21.92 -0.52 -7.35
N ALA A 221 20.69 -0.86 -6.96
CA ALA A 221 19.96 -2.00 -7.50
C ALA A 221 19.09 -1.62 -8.72
N THR A 222 18.83 -2.60 -9.56
CA THR A 222 17.86 -2.52 -10.65
C THR A 222 16.75 -3.56 -10.45
N TYR A 223 15.72 -3.51 -11.28
CA TYR A 223 14.65 -4.51 -11.25
C TYR A 223 15.13 -5.92 -11.57
N GLU A 224 16.26 -6.07 -12.25
CA GLU A 224 16.91 -7.36 -12.51
C GLU A 224 17.46 -8.02 -11.24
N ASN A 225 17.74 -7.23 -10.20
CA ASN A 225 18.16 -7.71 -8.89
C ASN A 225 16.96 -8.14 -8.01
N ILE A 226 15.72 -7.90 -8.45
CA ILE A 226 14.54 -8.28 -7.70
C ILE A 226 14.28 -9.78 -7.87
N THR A 227 14.28 -10.48 -6.75
CA THR A 227 13.94 -11.90 -6.69
C THR A 227 12.48 -12.07 -6.29
N ARG A 228 11.79 -12.99 -6.97
CA ARG A 228 10.46 -13.39 -6.54
C ARG A 228 10.57 -14.54 -5.55
N LEU A 229 10.17 -14.29 -4.31
CA LEU A 229 10.10 -15.29 -3.26
C LEU A 229 8.99 -16.29 -3.59
N LYS A 230 9.35 -17.56 -3.84
CA LYS A 230 8.47 -18.55 -4.49
C LYS A 230 7.23 -18.87 -3.68
N ASN A 231 7.35 -19.15 -2.39
CA ASN A 231 6.22 -19.62 -1.58
C ASN A 231 5.28 -18.47 -1.19
N ALA A 232 5.80 -17.27 -0.95
CA ALA A 232 5.00 -16.10 -0.61
C ALA A 232 4.53 -15.29 -1.83
N ARG A 233 4.95 -15.65 -3.06
CA ARG A 233 4.67 -14.91 -4.30
C ARG A 233 4.96 -13.40 -4.16
N GLN A 234 6.07 -13.07 -3.51
CA GLN A 234 6.44 -11.70 -3.17
C GLN A 234 7.70 -11.27 -3.92
N ASN A 235 7.69 -10.05 -4.44
CA ASN A 235 8.85 -9.43 -5.07
C ASN A 235 9.68 -8.72 -4.01
N ALA A 236 10.95 -9.12 -3.87
CA ALA A 236 11.87 -8.56 -2.90
C ALA A 236 13.26 -8.37 -3.50
N LEU A 237 13.97 -7.35 -3.04
CA LEU A 237 15.39 -7.19 -3.21
C LEU A 237 16.09 -7.99 -2.11
N VAL A 238 16.81 -9.03 -2.50
CA VAL A 238 17.59 -9.88 -1.60
C VAL A 238 19.05 -9.47 -1.73
N PHE A 239 19.69 -9.10 -0.63
CA PHE A 239 21.01 -8.49 -0.60
C PHE A 239 22.17 -9.49 -0.51
N SER A 240 21.88 -10.75 -0.21
CA SER A 240 22.88 -11.81 -0.11
C SER A 240 22.33 -13.14 -0.62
N GLU A 241 23.19 -14.15 -0.79
CA GLU A 241 22.82 -15.53 -1.12
C GLU A 241 22.05 -16.24 0.02
N ILE A 242 21.40 -15.47 0.89
CA ILE A 242 20.57 -16.01 1.94
C ILE A 242 19.42 -16.73 1.25
N THR A 243 19.37 -18.04 1.40
CA THR A 243 18.16 -18.83 1.18
C THR A 243 17.11 -18.27 2.13
N VAL A 244 16.21 -17.45 1.59
CA VAL A 244 15.06 -16.95 2.35
C VAL A 244 14.17 -18.15 2.57
N ASP A 245 14.29 -18.75 3.75
CA ASP A 245 13.41 -19.81 4.20
C ASP A 245 12.04 -19.19 4.43
N ASP A 246 11.01 -19.71 3.77
CA ASP A 246 9.69 -19.08 3.68
C ASP A 246 9.00 -18.92 5.04
N ASP A 247 9.33 -19.73 6.01
CA ASP A 247 8.81 -19.65 7.39
C ASP A 247 9.37 -18.45 8.19
N ASN A 248 10.39 -17.75 7.66
CA ASN A 248 11.09 -16.64 8.35
C ASN A 248 11.04 -15.30 7.60
N ASN A 249 10.11 -15.15 6.67
CA ASN A 249 10.04 -13.98 5.78
C ASN A 249 9.95 -12.64 6.53
N THR A 250 9.19 -12.57 7.63
CA THR A 250 9.05 -11.35 8.44
C THR A 250 10.36 -11.01 9.16
N ASN A 251 11.07 -11.99 9.70
CA ASN A 251 12.36 -11.76 10.36
C ASN A 251 13.44 -11.31 9.36
N ALA A 252 13.47 -11.92 8.18
CA ALA A 252 14.38 -11.52 7.10
C ALA A 252 14.07 -10.11 6.59
N LEU A 253 12.79 -9.70 6.54
CA LEU A 253 12.39 -8.34 6.21
C LEU A 253 12.85 -7.33 7.28
N VAL A 254 12.63 -7.61 8.56
CA VAL A 254 13.09 -6.75 9.66
C VAL A 254 14.61 -6.56 9.61
N LYS A 255 15.34 -7.65 9.41
CA LYS A 255 16.81 -7.61 9.28
C LYS A 255 17.23 -6.80 8.06
N GLY A 256 16.61 -7.00 6.89
CA GLY A 256 16.94 -6.29 5.66
C GLY A 256 16.63 -4.78 5.71
N ILE A 257 15.64 -4.38 6.51
CA ILE A 257 15.36 -2.96 6.78
C ILE A 257 16.47 -2.35 7.63
N ALA A 258 16.99 -3.09 8.60
CA ALA A 258 18.05 -2.64 9.51
C ALA A 258 19.44 -2.72 8.87
N SER A 259 19.73 -3.80 8.13
CA SER A 259 21.03 -4.02 7.48
C SER A 259 20.87 -4.88 6.21
N PRO A 260 21.43 -4.47 5.07
CA PRO A 260 21.36 -5.24 3.83
C PRO A 260 22.10 -6.58 3.89
N ALA A 261 23.06 -6.74 4.81
CA ALA A 261 23.83 -7.96 4.93
C ALA A 261 23.04 -9.16 5.50
N GLU A 262 21.87 -8.90 6.11
CA GLU A 262 21.18 -9.90 6.92
C GLU A 262 19.79 -10.30 6.42
N GLY A 263 19.24 -9.66 5.37
CA GLY A 263 17.87 -9.94 4.98
C GLY A 263 17.48 -9.45 3.60
N HIS A 264 16.22 -9.03 3.45
CA HIS A 264 15.67 -8.48 2.21
C HIS A 264 14.75 -7.30 2.49
N ILE A 265 14.45 -6.53 1.44
CA ILE A 265 13.40 -5.52 1.46
C ILE A 265 12.42 -5.77 0.31
N PHE A 266 11.12 -5.57 0.55
CA PHE A 266 10.16 -5.63 -0.54
C PHE A 266 10.35 -4.44 -1.47
N ALA A 267 10.71 -4.75 -2.72
CA ALA A 267 10.89 -3.77 -3.77
C ALA A 267 10.28 -4.26 -5.08
N GLY A 268 9.82 -3.35 -5.90
CA GLY A 268 9.28 -3.61 -7.23
C GLY A 268 10.02 -2.82 -8.30
N LYS A 269 9.44 -2.77 -9.51
CA LYS A 269 10.04 -2.11 -10.68
C LYS A 269 10.42 -0.64 -10.45
N GLY A 270 9.76 0.03 -9.51
CA GLY A 270 10.08 1.40 -9.12
C GLY A 270 11.52 1.61 -8.62
N ILE A 271 12.22 0.52 -8.26
CA ILE A 271 13.62 0.58 -7.83
C ILE A 271 14.55 1.20 -8.89
N ASN A 272 14.25 1.02 -10.17
CA ASN A 272 15.04 1.60 -11.28
C ASN A 272 15.09 3.14 -11.28
N GLU A 273 14.17 3.78 -10.56
CA GLU A 273 14.08 5.25 -10.54
C GLU A 273 14.67 5.85 -9.25
N ILE A 274 15.19 5.01 -8.36
CA ILE A 274 15.85 5.46 -7.13
C ILE A 274 17.31 5.77 -7.44
N THR A 275 17.61 7.05 -7.68
CA THR A 275 18.97 7.51 -7.99
C THR A 275 19.64 8.22 -6.83
N SER A 276 18.86 8.61 -5.81
CA SER A 276 19.32 9.26 -4.58
C SER A 276 18.27 9.13 -3.50
N ILE A 277 18.64 9.29 -2.25
CA ILE A 277 17.71 9.44 -1.14
C ILE A 277 17.12 10.84 -1.25
N LYS A 278 15.79 10.92 -1.27
CA LYS A 278 15.02 12.18 -1.37
C LYS A 278 13.98 12.22 -0.27
N SER A 279 13.58 13.43 0.13
CA SER A 279 12.40 13.58 0.99
C SER A 279 11.13 13.11 0.27
N VAL A 280 10.12 12.69 1.01
CA VAL A 280 8.80 12.34 0.47
C VAL A 280 8.24 13.49 -0.37
N LYS A 281 8.42 14.73 0.09
CA LYS A 281 8.01 15.93 -0.63
C LYS A 281 8.63 15.99 -2.03
N ASN A 282 9.94 15.83 -2.15
CA ASN A 282 10.64 15.88 -3.43
C ASN A 282 10.23 14.73 -4.35
N ILE A 283 9.98 13.53 -3.79
CA ILE A 283 9.45 12.38 -4.55
C ILE A 283 8.09 12.71 -5.15
N VAL A 284 7.19 13.33 -4.37
CA VAL A 284 5.85 13.70 -4.83
C VAL A 284 5.93 14.81 -5.88
N GLU A 285 6.75 15.83 -5.68
CA GLU A 285 6.98 16.90 -6.66
C GLU A 285 7.49 16.33 -7.99
N ASP A 286 8.46 15.41 -7.94
CA ASP A 286 8.97 14.74 -9.15
C ASP A 286 7.89 13.94 -9.89
N LEU A 287 7.00 13.25 -9.17
CA LEU A 287 5.93 12.45 -9.75
C LEU A 287 4.78 13.28 -10.32
N THR A 288 4.60 14.50 -9.83
CA THR A 288 3.42 15.33 -10.15
C THR A 288 3.73 16.53 -11.05
N LYS A 289 5.00 16.81 -11.33
CA LYS A 289 5.46 18.01 -12.08
C LYS A 289 4.81 18.23 -13.45
N ASP A 290 4.37 17.14 -14.12
CA ASP A 290 3.76 17.18 -15.45
C ASP A 290 2.24 16.97 -15.41
N LEU A 291 1.63 17.00 -14.21
CA LEU A 291 0.21 16.76 -14.02
C LEU A 291 -0.52 18.09 -13.80
N VAL A 292 -1.67 18.23 -14.47
CA VAL A 292 -2.62 19.33 -14.23
C VAL A 292 -3.83 18.71 -13.52
N PHE A 293 -4.18 19.20 -12.32
CA PHE A 293 -5.26 18.70 -11.48
C PHE A 293 -6.45 19.66 -11.41
#